data_045d6938806460f3332a22c9eb7318c1
#
_entry.id   045d6938806460f3332a22c9eb7318c1
#
_cell.length_a   1.000
_cell.length_b   1.000
_cell.length_c   1.000
_cell.angle_alpha   90.00
_cell.angle_beta   90.00
_cell.angle_gamma   90.00
#
_symmetry.space_group_name_H-M   'P 1'
#
loop_
_entity.id
_entity.type
_entity.pdbx_description
1 polymer ?
#
loop_
_entity_poly.entity_id
_entity_poly.type
_entity_poly.pdbx_seq_one_letter_code
_entity_poly.pdbx_strand_id
1 'polypeptide(L)'
;MKTCVLVVEDNKYMLDFFEEMFRKDEQFALAGALRDAGQVEYFCCNNRVDLILMDVQTLHGHSGLAAAERLRQLHLSVKIIVVTSLVDAGVLEKARRIGVDSLWYKDHGEKEIMDVIRRTLAGEHVFPDKEPNVEIGQARSDDLSDMQKNILRLYIRGNS
;
A
#
# COMPACT_ATOMS: atom_id res chain seq x y z
N MET A 1 -1.13 21.90 12.44
CA MET A 1 -0.74 21.78 11.01
C MET A 1 -1.29 20.46 10.48
N LYS A 2 -1.91 20.45 9.29
CA LYS A 2 -2.48 19.22 8.71
C LYS A 2 -1.39 18.28 8.20
N THR A 3 -1.62 16.97 8.30
CA THR A 3 -0.77 15.95 7.69
C THR A 3 -1.04 15.91 6.19
N CYS A 4 -0.02 16.17 5.38
CA CYS A 4 -0.10 16.16 3.92
C CYS A 4 0.03 14.72 3.39
N VAL A 5 -1.01 14.22 2.74
CA VAL A 5 -1.09 12.84 2.27
C VAL A 5 -1.00 12.77 0.74
N LEU A 6 -0.15 11.90 0.24
CA LEU A 6 -0.10 11.50 -1.17
C LEU A 6 -0.75 10.11 -1.29
N VAL A 7 -1.68 9.96 -2.22
CA VAL A 7 -2.27 8.67 -2.57
C VAL A 7 -1.72 8.23 -3.92
N VAL A 8 -1.21 7.00 -3.99
CA VAL A 8 -0.69 6.38 -5.22
C VAL A 8 -1.47 5.12 -5.49
N GLU A 9 -2.41 5.19 -6.43
CA GLU A 9 -3.41 4.15 -6.68
C GLU A 9 -3.94 4.26 -8.11
N ASP A 10 -3.85 3.23 -8.90
CA ASP A 10 -4.33 3.24 -10.29
C ASP A 10 -5.82 2.89 -10.43
N ASN A 11 -6.39 2.19 -9.44
CA ASN A 11 -7.82 1.91 -9.42
C ASN A 11 -8.61 3.14 -9.02
N LYS A 12 -9.44 3.63 -9.94
CA LYS A 12 -10.22 4.86 -9.73
C LYS A 12 -11.14 4.80 -8.50
N TYR A 13 -11.79 3.67 -8.25
CA TYR A 13 -12.70 3.53 -7.11
C TYR A 13 -11.98 3.59 -5.77
N MET A 14 -10.80 2.98 -5.68
CA MET A 14 -9.96 3.05 -4.48
C MET A 14 -9.38 4.45 -4.29
N LEU A 15 -9.00 5.12 -5.38
CA LEU A 15 -8.54 6.50 -5.32
C LEU A 15 -9.64 7.42 -4.79
N ASP A 16 -10.85 7.34 -5.36
CA ASP A 16 -12.01 8.11 -4.94
C ASP A 16 -12.36 7.84 -3.45
N PHE A 17 -12.24 6.58 -3.02
CA PHE A 17 -12.44 6.18 -1.62
C PHE A 17 -11.45 6.86 -0.67
N PHE A 18 -10.16 6.84 -0.97
CA PHE A 18 -9.15 7.49 -0.14
C PHE A 18 -9.28 9.01 -0.15
N GLU A 19 -9.56 9.62 -1.30
CA GLU A 19 -9.78 11.06 -1.39
C GLU A 19 -10.98 11.50 -0.52
N GLU A 20 -12.08 10.78 -0.58
CA GLU A 20 -13.27 11.06 0.22
C GLU A 20 -13.00 10.86 1.72
N MET A 21 -12.26 9.81 2.09
CA MET A 21 -11.88 9.52 3.47
C MET A 21 -11.05 10.68 4.06
N PHE A 22 -10.05 11.18 3.34
CA PHE A 22 -9.23 12.29 3.82
C PHE A 22 -9.96 13.64 3.80
N ARG A 23 -10.92 13.82 2.89
CA ARG A 23 -11.74 15.05 2.86
C ARG A 23 -12.63 15.21 4.09
N LYS A 24 -13.08 14.09 4.68
CA LYS A 24 -13.94 14.08 5.88
C LYS A 24 -13.18 14.36 7.19
N ASP A 25 -11.88 14.22 7.21
CA ASP A 25 -11.06 14.38 8.43
C ASP A 25 -10.16 15.63 8.31
N GLU A 26 -10.48 16.64 9.13
CA GLU A 26 -9.77 17.94 9.12
C GLU A 26 -8.30 17.86 9.52
N GLN A 27 -7.84 16.74 10.07
CA GLN A 27 -6.44 16.52 10.44
C GLN A 27 -5.55 16.30 9.21
N PHE A 28 -6.15 15.95 8.08
CA PHE A 28 -5.45 15.64 6.84
C PHE A 28 -5.65 16.70 5.76
N ALA A 29 -4.70 16.77 4.86
CA ALA A 29 -4.78 17.49 3.60
C ALA A 29 -4.24 16.60 2.48
N LEU A 30 -5.02 16.44 1.43
CA LEU A 30 -4.56 15.70 0.25
C LEU A 30 -3.50 16.54 -0.47
N ALA A 31 -2.24 16.08 -0.46
CA ALA A 31 -1.15 16.72 -1.20
C ALA A 31 -1.25 16.44 -2.71
N GLY A 32 -1.72 15.25 -3.05
CA GLY A 32 -1.94 14.83 -4.43
C GLY A 32 -2.45 13.40 -4.54
N ALA A 33 -2.81 13.05 -5.75
CA ALA A 33 -3.23 11.72 -6.15
C ALA A 33 -2.52 11.33 -7.43
N LEU A 34 -1.78 10.23 -7.40
CA LEU A 34 -1.03 9.71 -8.54
C LEU A 34 -1.54 8.32 -8.90
N ARG A 35 -1.60 8.03 -10.18
CA ARG A 35 -1.97 6.69 -10.67
C ARG A 35 -0.75 5.85 -11.06
N ASP A 36 0.43 6.44 -11.01
CA ASP A 36 1.68 5.86 -11.47
C ASP A 36 2.79 6.08 -10.44
N ALA A 37 3.30 4.99 -9.86
CA ALA A 37 4.39 5.03 -8.88
C ALA A 37 5.71 5.58 -9.45
N GLY A 38 5.87 5.61 -10.78
CA GLY A 38 7.02 6.22 -11.43
C GLY A 38 7.13 7.74 -11.23
N GLN A 39 6.06 8.41 -10.79
CA GLN A 39 6.03 9.85 -10.58
C GLN A 39 6.27 10.27 -9.12
N VAL A 40 6.32 9.31 -8.19
CA VAL A 40 6.31 9.57 -6.75
C VAL A 40 7.55 10.35 -6.28
N GLU A 41 8.72 9.97 -6.75
CA GLU A 41 9.98 10.63 -6.36
C GLU A 41 9.97 12.11 -6.75
N TYR A 42 9.63 12.39 -8.01
CA TYR A 42 9.52 13.77 -8.50
C TYR A 42 8.50 14.57 -7.68
N PHE A 43 7.36 13.96 -7.39
CA PHE A 43 6.31 14.61 -6.60
C PHE A 43 6.80 14.95 -5.19
N CYS A 44 7.40 13.99 -4.48
CA CYS A 44 7.90 14.20 -3.12
C CYS A 44 9.07 15.18 -3.03
N CYS A 45 9.88 15.29 -4.07
CA CYS A 45 10.96 16.29 -4.11
C CYS A 45 10.45 17.73 -4.30
N ASN A 46 9.24 17.89 -4.87
CA ASN A 46 8.70 19.21 -5.19
C ASN A 46 7.51 19.63 -4.32
N ASN A 47 7.00 18.74 -3.48
CA ASN A 47 5.83 18.99 -2.64
C ASN A 47 6.06 18.47 -1.24
N ARG A 48 5.42 19.12 -0.26
CA ARG A 48 5.39 18.59 1.10
C ARG A 48 4.48 17.35 1.15
N VAL A 49 5.06 16.23 1.54
CA VAL A 49 4.35 14.97 1.79
C VAL A 49 4.79 14.41 3.12
N ASP A 50 3.86 14.20 4.02
CA ASP A 50 4.14 13.63 5.35
C ASP A 50 3.83 12.13 5.37
N LEU A 51 2.85 11.68 4.58
CA LEU A 51 2.39 10.30 4.47
C LEU A 51 2.10 9.93 3.02
N ILE A 52 2.46 8.71 2.64
CA ILE A 52 2.08 8.10 1.34
C ILE A 52 1.27 6.84 1.59
N LEU A 53 0.09 6.75 0.96
CA LEU A 53 -0.58 5.48 0.72
C LEU A 53 -0.14 4.97 -0.65
N MET A 54 0.56 3.83 -0.68
CA MET A 54 1.26 3.33 -1.86
C MET A 54 0.74 1.97 -2.29
N ASP A 55 0.03 1.91 -3.41
CA ASP A 55 -0.30 0.63 -4.04
C ASP A 55 0.96 -0.06 -4.58
N VAL A 56 0.98 -1.38 -4.52
CA VAL A 56 2.08 -2.20 -5.04
C VAL A 56 2.11 -2.21 -6.56
N GLN A 57 0.94 -2.29 -7.19
CA GLN A 57 0.79 -2.31 -8.65
C GLN A 57 0.13 -1.02 -9.13
N THR A 58 0.83 -0.29 -9.99
CA THR A 58 0.34 0.97 -10.53
C THR A 58 0.43 0.98 -12.06
N LEU A 59 -0.04 2.07 -12.69
CA LEU A 59 -0.02 2.22 -14.14
C LEU A 59 1.39 2.01 -14.73
N HIS A 60 1.44 1.62 -15.98
CA HIS A 60 2.65 1.34 -16.77
C HIS A 60 3.54 0.22 -16.18
N GLY A 61 2.98 -0.61 -15.29
CA GLY A 61 3.74 -1.68 -14.63
C GLY A 61 4.74 -1.17 -13.57
N HIS A 62 4.66 0.08 -13.16
CA HIS A 62 5.53 0.62 -12.12
C HIS A 62 5.12 0.09 -10.74
N SER A 63 6.13 -0.37 -10.00
CA SER A 63 5.94 -0.95 -8.66
C SER A 63 6.02 0.11 -7.58
N GLY A 64 4.99 0.16 -6.72
CA GLY A 64 5.03 1.01 -5.53
C GLY A 64 6.12 0.60 -4.53
N LEU A 65 6.46 -0.69 -4.44
CA LEU A 65 7.59 -1.13 -3.60
C LEU A 65 8.93 -0.63 -4.13
N ALA A 66 9.12 -0.64 -5.46
CA ALA A 66 10.33 -0.07 -6.04
C ALA A 66 10.41 1.45 -5.82
N ALA A 67 9.29 2.16 -5.94
CA ALA A 67 9.23 3.59 -5.60
C ALA A 67 9.55 3.86 -4.12
N ALA A 68 9.00 3.07 -3.20
CA ALA A 68 9.29 3.17 -1.78
C ALA A 68 10.78 2.95 -1.48
N GLU A 69 11.41 1.98 -2.11
CA GLU A 69 12.84 1.70 -1.98
C GLU A 69 13.68 2.92 -2.41
N ARG A 70 13.36 3.53 -3.57
CA ARG A 70 14.05 4.74 -4.04
C ARG A 70 13.85 5.92 -3.10
N LEU A 71 12.64 6.12 -2.55
CA LEU A 71 12.40 7.17 -1.55
C LEU A 71 13.27 6.98 -0.29
N ARG A 72 13.47 5.75 0.16
CA ARG A 72 14.38 5.44 1.28
C ARG A 72 15.84 5.70 0.93
N GLN A 73 16.27 5.38 -0.29
CA GLN A 73 17.62 5.71 -0.78
C GLN A 73 17.88 7.23 -0.85
N LEU A 74 16.86 8.02 -1.11
CA LEU A 74 16.92 9.48 -1.06
C LEU A 74 16.87 10.05 0.36
N HIS A 75 16.82 9.20 1.39
CA HIS A 75 16.74 9.57 2.81
C HIS A 75 15.54 10.48 3.14
N LEU A 76 14.44 10.35 2.40
CA LEU A 76 13.22 11.08 2.68
C LEU A 76 12.50 10.48 3.90
N SER A 77 12.19 11.32 4.87
CA SER A 77 11.55 10.90 6.14
C SER A 77 10.03 10.72 6.06
N VAL A 78 9.48 10.71 4.86
CA VAL A 78 8.04 10.50 4.63
C VAL A 78 7.59 9.13 5.14
N LYS A 79 6.43 9.08 5.81
CA LYS A 79 5.80 7.82 6.20
C LYS A 79 5.22 7.12 4.99
N ILE A 80 5.41 5.80 4.88
CA ILE A 80 4.92 5.00 3.76
C ILE A 80 4.09 3.84 4.30
N ILE A 81 2.83 3.81 3.91
CA ILE A 81 1.93 2.68 4.12
C ILE A 81 1.71 2.01 2.77
N VAL A 82 2.13 0.77 2.64
CA VAL A 82 1.81 -0.04 1.46
C VAL A 82 0.36 -0.50 1.56
N VAL A 83 -0.40 -0.27 0.51
CA VAL A 83 -1.80 -0.63 0.39
C VAL A 83 -1.95 -1.61 -0.77
N THR A 84 -2.41 -2.83 -0.53
CA THR A 84 -2.43 -3.85 -1.58
C THR A 84 -3.59 -4.83 -1.45
N SER A 85 -4.09 -5.30 -2.58
CA SER A 85 -4.97 -6.47 -2.66
C SER A 85 -4.22 -7.77 -2.93
N LEU A 86 -2.90 -7.68 -3.14
CA LEU A 86 -2.09 -8.85 -3.45
C LEU A 86 -1.82 -9.69 -2.19
N VAL A 87 -2.28 -10.92 -2.23
CA VAL A 87 -1.93 -11.96 -1.26
C VAL A 87 -0.65 -12.65 -1.75
N ASP A 88 0.50 -12.06 -1.43
CA ASP A 88 1.81 -12.56 -1.83
C ASP A 88 2.81 -12.41 -0.69
N ALA A 89 3.32 -13.54 -0.16
CA ALA A 89 4.34 -13.56 0.90
C ALA A 89 5.54 -12.67 0.60
N GLY A 90 5.93 -12.61 -0.67
CA GLY A 90 7.02 -11.78 -1.11
C GLY A 90 6.77 -10.28 -0.96
N VAL A 91 5.51 -9.82 -1.03
CA VAL A 91 5.16 -8.40 -0.85
C VAL A 91 5.39 -7.98 0.60
N LEU A 92 4.89 -8.75 1.57
CA LEU A 92 5.05 -8.45 2.99
C LEU A 92 6.52 -8.44 3.41
N GLU A 93 7.26 -9.47 3.03
CA GLU A 93 8.70 -9.58 3.33
C GLU A 93 9.50 -8.44 2.68
N LYS A 94 9.24 -8.15 1.40
CA LYS A 94 9.91 -7.07 0.68
C LYS A 94 9.58 -5.71 1.28
N ALA A 95 8.33 -5.44 1.66
CA ALA A 95 7.92 -4.21 2.31
C ALA A 95 8.69 -3.99 3.63
N ARG A 96 8.80 -5.03 4.46
CA ARG A 96 9.60 -4.97 5.70
C ARG A 96 11.08 -4.71 5.44
N ARG A 97 11.66 -5.37 4.46
CA ARG A 97 13.09 -5.21 4.09
C ARG A 97 13.41 -3.82 3.56
N ILE A 98 12.53 -3.23 2.76
CA ILE A 98 12.68 -1.85 2.26
C ILE A 98 12.59 -0.83 3.40
N GLY A 99 11.91 -1.16 4.49
CA GLY A 99 11.70 -0.25 5.60
C GLY A 99 10.53 0.70 5.37
N VAL A 100 9.43 0.22 4.74
CA VAL A 100 8.16 0.94 4.78
C VAL A 100 7.61 0.91 6.21
N ASP A 101 6.79 1.88 6.56
CA ASP A 101 6.33 2.01 7.95
C ASP A 101 5.24 1.00 8.28
N SER A 102 4.31 0.75 7.36
CA SER A 102 3.19 -0.18 7.58
C SER A 102 2.69 -0.79 6.28
N LEU A 103 1.88 -1.83 6.39
CA LEU A 103 1.18 -2.46 5.27
C LEU A 103 -0.27 -2.78 5.65
N TRP A 104 -1.19 -2.50 4.73
CA TRP A 104 -2.61 -2.78 4.88
C TRP A 104 -3.16 -3.49 3.63
N TYR A 105 -4.04 -4.48 3.86
CA TYR A 105 -4.74 -5.18 2.79
C TYR A 105 -6.09 -4.52 2.48
N LYS A 106 -6.37 -4.30 1.19
CA LYS A 106 -7.55 -3.54 0.69
C LYS A 106 -8.90 -4.19 0.96
N ASP A 107 -8.96 -5.44 1.38
CA ASP A 107 -10.18 -6.15 1.76
C ASP A 107 -10.73 -5.76 3.13
N HIS A 108 -9.99 -4.97 3.90
CA HIS A 108 -10.38 -4.45 5.19
C HIS A 108 -11.06 -3.06 5.06
N GLY A 109 -11.83 -2.66 6.06
CA GLY A 109 -12.68 -1.47 5.99
C GLY A 109 -11.99 -0.14 6.30
N GLU A 110 -12.72 0.97 6.07
CA GLU A 110 -12.25 2.35 6.31
C GLU A 110 -11.73 2.57 7.75
N LYS A 111 -12.42 2.01 8.75
CA LYS A 111 -11.99 2.15 10.15
C LYS A 111 -10.62 1.55 10.40
N GLU A 112 -10.32 0.45 9.75
CA GLU A 112 -9.05 -0.25 9.93
C GLU A 112 -7.90 0.51 9.27
N ILE A 113 -8.06 0.99 8.04
CA ILE A 113 -7.02 1.80 7.40
C ILE A 113 -6.77 3.11 8.16
N MET A 114 -7.80 3.76 8.70
CA MET A 114 -7.63 4.95 9.51
C MET A 114 -6.89 4.68 10.82
N ASP A 115 -7.11 3.52 11.45
CA ASP A 115 -6.34 3.08 12.61
C ASP A 115 -4.86 2.87 12.24
N VAL A 116 -4.59 2.15 11.15
CA VAL A 116 -3.22 1.96 10.64
C VAL A 116 -2.53 3.30 10.36
N ILE A 117 -3.21 4.25 9.73
CA ILE A 117 -2.68 5.59 9.46
C ILE A 117 -2.28 6.31 10.75
N ARG A 118 -3.18 6.36 11.73
CA ARG A 118 -2.93 7.06 13.00
C ARG A 118 -1.78 6.44 13.79
N ARG A 119 -1.73 5.12 13.86
CA ARG A 119 -0.66 4.38 14.52
C ARG A 119 0.69 4.59 13.81
N THR A 120 0.69 4.55 12.48
CA THR A 120 1.89 4.82 11.68
C THR A 120 2.43 6.23 11.91
N LEU A 121 1.55 7.24 11.95
CA LEU A 121 1.93 8.61 12.24
C LEU A 121 2.43 8.80 13.68
N ALA A 122 1.95 7.98 14.63
CA ALA A 122 2.45 7.92 16.00
C ALA A 122 3.81 7.20 16.13
N GLY A 123 4.35 6.66 15.04
CA GLY A 123 5.65 5.97 15.00
C GLY A 123 5.58 4.46 15.14
N GLU A 124 4.39 3.88 15.15
CA GLU A 124 4.23 2.42 15.15
C GLU A 124 4.45 1.84 13.74
N HIS A 125 4.86 0.58 13.70
CA HIS A 125 4.92 -0.22 12.48
C HIS A 125 3.81 -1.27 12.51
N VAL A 126 2.83 -1.12 11.62
CA VAL A 126 1.66 -1.98 11.57
C VAL A 126 1.76 -2.90 10.36
N PHE A 127 2.05 -4.17 10.62
CA PHE A 127 2.10 -5.21 9.60
C PHE A 127 1.16 -6.35 10.00
N PRO A 128 0.44 -6.96 9.06
CA PRO A 128 -0.33 -8.16 9.34
C PRO A 128 0.60 -9.30 9.78
N ASP A 129 0.16 -10.09 10.75
CA ASP A 129 0.94 -11.23 11.26
C ASP A 129 1.08 -12.33 10.21
N LYS A 130 0.07 -12.47 9.36
CA LYS A 130 0.00 -13.45 8.27
C LYS A 130 -0.63 -12.81 7.05
N GLU A 131 -0.36 -13.43 5.89
CA GLU A 131 -1.11 -13.11 4.68
C GLU A 131 -2.58 -13.48 4.85
N PRO A 132 -3.51 -12.72 4.21
CA PRO A 132 -4.91 -13.08 4.18
C PRO A 132 -5.08 -14.49 3.59
N ASN A 133 -5.89 -15.30 4.23
CA ASN A 133 -6.30 -16.58 3.67
C ASN A 133 -7.24 -16.34 2.50
N VAL A 134 -6.88 -16.85 1.32
CA VAL A 134 -7.75 -16.86 0.16
C VAL A 134 -8.56 -18.15 0.14
N GLU A 135 -9.87 -18.03 0.21
CA GLU A 135 -10.75 -19.17 -0.02
C GLU A 135 -10.78 -19.55 -1.50
N ILE A 136 -10.43 -20.79 -1.80
CA ILE A 136 -10.41 -21.34 -3.16
C ILE A 136 -11.37 -22.50 -3.20
N GLY A 137 -12.61 -22.24 -3.56
CA GLY A 137 -13.67 -23.25 -3.49
C GLY A 137 -13.90 -23.70 -2.03
N GLN A 138 -13.64 -24.98 -1.73
CA GLN A 138 -13.76 -25.53 -0.37
C GLN A 138 -12.43 -25.60 0.39
N ALA A 139 -11.32 -25.18 -0.23
CA ALA A 139 -9.99 -25.21 0.38
C ALA A 139 -9.53 -23.80 0.80
N ARG A 140 -8.78 -23.71 1.88
CA ARG A 140 -8.11 -22.48 2.32
C ARG A 140 -6.69 -22.45 1.78
N SER A 141 -6.15 -21.26 1.57
CA SER A 141 -4.77 -21.11 1.07
C SER A 141 -3.71 -21.75 1.98
N ASP A 142 -3.99 -21.89 3.28
CA ASP A 142 -3.10 -22.57 4.24
C ASP A 142 -3.02 -24.08 3.98
N ASP A 143 -4.04 -24.66 3.35
CA ASP A 143 -4.10 -26.10 3.03
C ASP A 143 -3.32 -26.46 1.76
N LEU A 144 -2.78 -25.43 1.08
CA LEU A 144 -2.05 -25.60 -0.18
C LEU A 144 -0.56 -25.77 0.04
N SER A 145 0.06 -26.64 -0.75
CA SER A 145 1.53 -26.71 -0.83
C SER A 145 2.11 -25.42 -1.44
N ASP A 146 3.40 -25.16 -1.22
CA ASP A 146 4.07 -23.98 -1.79
C ASP A 146 3.99 -23.94 -3.31
N MET A 147 4.05 -25.08 -3.98
CA MET A 147 3.86 -25.18 -5.44
C MET A 147 2.45 -24.76 -5.84
N GLN A 148 1.41 -25.25 -5.14
CA GLN A 148 0.01 -24.90 -5.40
C GLN A 148 -0.23 -23.40 -5.15
N LYS A 149 0.34 -22.83 -4.08
CA LYS A 149 0.30 -21.39 -3.81
C LYS A 149 0.96 -20.57 -4.93
N ASN A 150 2.08 -21.02 -5.47
CA ASN A 150 2.76 -20.36 -6.57
C ASN A 150 1.94 -20.40 -7.87
N ILE A 151 1.33 -21.51 -8.19
CA ILE A 151 0.43 -21.64 -9.35
C ILE A 151 -0.76 -20.69 -9.22
N LEU A 152 -1.38 -20.62 -8.04
CA LEU A 152 -2.49 -19.73 -7.77
C LEU A 152 -2.08 -18.26 -7.90
N ARG A 153 -0.92 -17.87 -7.38
CA ARG A 153 -0.37 -16.51 -7.53
C ARG A 153 -0.21 -16.12 -9.00
N LEU A 154 0.31 -17.03 -9.82
CA LEU A 154 0.47 -16.80 -11.26
C LEU A 154 -0.90 -16.63 -11.95
N TYR A 155 -1.88 -17.44 -11.57
CA TYR A 155 -3.24 -17.34 -12.10
C TYR A 155 -3.90 -16.00 -11.75
N ILE A 156 -3.80 -15.55 -10.49
CA ILE A 156 -4.36 -14.28 -10.03
C ILE A 156 -3.68 -13.11 -10.76
N ARG A 157 -2.36 -13.15 -10.94
CA ARG A 157 -1.61 -12.12 -11.69
C ARG A 157 -1.99 -12.06 -13.16
N GLY A 158 -2.30 -13.18 -13.78
CA GLY A 158 -2.70 -13.24 -15.19
C GLY A 158 -4.12 -12.75 -15.48
N ASN A 159 -4.98 -12.66 -14.46
CA ASN A 159 -6.36 -12.21 -14.56
C ASN A 159 -6.62 -10.82 -13.94
N SER A 160 -5.59 -10.13 -13.56
CA SER A 160 -5.67 -8.77 -12.99
C SER A 160 -5.55 -7.71 -14.05
#